data_528ea41a588a7e8a0eef1a9b980fe11c
#
_entry.id   528ea41a588a7e8a0eef1a9b980fe11c
#
_cell.length_a   1.000
_cell.length_b   1.000
_cell.length_c   1.000
_cell.angle_alpha   90.00
_cell.angle_beta   90.00
_cell.angle_gamma   90.00
#
_symmetry.space_group_name_H-M   'P 1'
#
loop_
_entity.id
_entity.type
_entity.pdbx_description
1 polymer ?
#
loop_
_entity_poly.entity_id
_entity_poly.type
_entity_poly.pdbx_seq_one_letter_code
_entity_poly.pdbx_strand_id
1 'polypeptide(L)'
;MPKNALIQAFHQLEAFKWNPQEGFRLASGKNSPYYVDCRIVLAHPHSRHLVAQLAYHLLKSLDFTLIGGLEIGAIPLATGISDYGYRADPQREWRTFVVRKQPKDHGLGKLIEGTIHPGETALVVDDVLTTGGSLIKAAEAARAQGLIVTHGLVVVDRSEDEGKSNLAQMDIQLLPLLTLEELRQTPPFVR
;
A
#
# COMPACT_ATOMS: atom_id res chain seq x y z
N MET A 1 1.90 10.06 19.03
CA MET A 1 2.46 8.87 18.34
C MET A 1 2.19 9.00 16.85
N PRO A 2 3.09 8.54 15.95
CA PRO A 2 2.93 8.73 14.48
C PRO A 2 1.61 8.19 13.92
N LYS A 3 1.10 7.09 14.47
CA LYS A 3 -0.17 6.47 14.04
C LYS A 3 -1.36 7.42 14.24
N ASN A 4 -1.47 8.04 15.42
CA ASN A 4 -2.56 9.00 15.69
C ASN A 4 -2.43 10.24 14.79
N ALA A 5 -1.21 10.72 14.54
CA ALA A 5 -0.98 11.83 13.63
C ALA A 5 -1.41 11.50 12.19
N LEU A 6 -1.16 10.26 11.75
CA LEU A 6 -1.62 9.81 10.43
C LEU A 6 -3.16 9.72 10.36
N ILE A 7 -3.82 9.18 11.39
CA ILE A 7 -5.29 9.15 11.47
C ILE A 7 -5.86 10.58 11.40
N GLN A 8 -5.27 11.51 12.14
CA GLN A 8 -5.65 12.92 12.09
C GLN A 8 -5.49 13.52 10.69
N ALA A 9 -4.39 13.18 9.98
CA ALA A 9 -4.17 13.64 8.62
C ALA A 9 -5.27 13.15 7.66
N PHE A 10 -5.77 11.92 7.80
CA PHE A 10 -6.90 11.42 7.00
C PHE A 10 -8.15 12.29 7.18
N HIS A 11 -8.45 12.72 8.39
CA HIS A 11 -9.60 13.57 8.67
C HIS A 11 -9.37 15.02 8.20
N GLN A 12 -8.22 15.61 8.52
CA GLN A 12 -7.91 17.01 8.17
C GLN A 12 -7.84 17.24 6.65
N LEU A 13 -7.36 16.23 5.90
CA LEU A 13 -7.25 16.27 4.45
C LEU A 13 -8.52 15.77 3.74
N GLU A 14 -9.58 15.46 4.49
CA GLU A 14 -10.82 14.88 3.96
C GLU A 14 -10.59 13.61 3.12
N ALA A 15 -9.51 12.88 3.41
CA ALA A 15 -9.15 11.61 2.79
C ALA A 15 -9.96 10.42 3.32
N PHE A 16 -10.66 10.62 4.45
CA PHE A 16 -11.66 9.72 5.00
C PHE A 16 -13.01 10.43 5.07
N LYS A 17 -14.04 9.83 4.47
CA LYS A 17 -15.40 10.38 4.45
C LYS A 17 -16.40 9.34 4.91
N TRP A 18 -17.45 9.81 5.58
CA TRP A 18 -18.57 9.01 6.03
C TRP A 18 -19.89 9.60 5.53
N ASN A 19 -20.69 8.81 4.84
CA ASN A 19 -22.02 9.14 4.39
C ASN A 19 -22.94 7.92 4.57
N PRO A 20 -23.67 7.80 5.68
CA PRO A 20 -24.51 6.65 5.96
C PRO A 20 -25.81 6.60 5.14
N GLN A 21 -26.22 7.73 4.53
CA GLN A 21 -27.48 7.82 3.78
C GLN A 21 -27.32 7.38 2.33
N GLU A 22 -26.36 7.96 1.61
CA GLU A 22 -26.16 7.68 0.19
C GLU A 22 -25.04 6.66 -0.04
N GLY A 23 -24.03 6.65 0.84
CA GLY A 23 -22.85 5.82 0.69
C GLY A 23 -21.95 6.26 -0.47
N PHE A 24 -20.92 5.46 -0.71
CA PHE A 24 -19.94 5.64 -1.80
C PHE A 24 -19.84 4.36 -2.61
N ARG A 25 -19.95 4.46 -3.93
CA ARG A 25 -19.73 3.33 -4.81
C ARG A 25 -18.23 3.03 -4.91
N LEU A 26 -17.83 1.85 -4.48
CA LEU A 26 -16.45 1.38 -4.53
C LEU A 26 -16.08 0.84 -5.92
N ALA A 27 -14.77 0.71 -6.19
CA ALA A 27 -14.26 0.11 -7.43
C ALA A 27 -14.73 -1.36 -7.63
N SER A 28 -15.04 -2.06 -6.52
CA SER A 28 -15.65 -3.40 -6.53
C SER A 28 -17.11 -3.42 -7.00
N GLY A 29 -17.74 -2.24 -7.19
CA GLY A 29 -19.16 -2.08 -7.49
C GLY A 29 -20.07 -2.11 -6.26
N LYS A 30 -19.55 -2.47 -5.08
CA LYS A 30 -20.29 -2.42 -3.81
C LYS A 30 -20.51 -0.99 -3.34
N ASN A 31 -21.56 -0.75 -2.55
CA ASN A 31 -21.78 0.51 -1.85
C ASN A 31 -21.28 0.39 -0.40
N SER A 32 -20.51 1.39 0.05
CA SER A 32 -20.03 1.47 1.44
C SER A 32 -20.35 2.85 2.01
N PRO A 33 -20.71 2.96 3.30
CA PRO A 33 -20.91 4.26 3.94
C PRO A 33 -19.58 5.02 4.14
N TYR A 34 -18.44 4.41 3.84
CA TYR A 34 -17.11 4.97 4.02
C TYR A 34 -16.35 5.08 2.71
N TYR A 35 -15.67 6.21 2.54
CA TYR A 35 -14.72 6.44 1.45
C TYR A 35 -13.33 6.73 2.01
N VAL A 36 -12.31 6.06 1.46
CA VAL A 36 -10.91 6.24 1.83
C VAL A 36 -10.12 6.53 0.56
N ASP A 37 -9.40 7.66 0.52
CA ASP A 37 -8.48 8.03 -0.56
C ASP A 37 -7.07 8.28 -0.02
N CYS A 38 -6.27 7.24 0.02
CA CYS A 38 -4.88 7.33 0.45
C CYS A 38 -4.01 8.18 -0.48
N ARG A 39 -4.41 8.39 -1.74
CA ARG A 39 -3.65 9.22 -2.69
C ARG A 39 -3.58 10.66 -2.23
N ILE A 40 -4.64 11.17 -1.58
CA ILE A 40 -4.65 12.51 -0.93
C ILE A 40 -3.57 12.55 0.15
N VAL A 41 -3.56 11.58 1.06
CA VAL A 41 -2.56 11.48 2.15
C VAL A 41 -1.14 11.35 1.59
N LEU A 42 -0.95 10.51 0.56
CA LEU A 42 0.36 10.28 -0.05
C LEU A 42 0.84 11.48 -0.90
N ALA A 43 -0.05 12.35 -1.37
CA ALA A 43 0.33 13.57 -2.08
C ALA A 43 1.00 14.60 -1.14
N HIS A 44 0.59 14.65 0.13
CA HIS A 44 1.13 15.60 1.10
C HIS A 44 2.44 15.12 1.73
N PRO A 45 3.54 15.89 1.71
CA PRO A 45 4.84 15.46 2.21
C PRO A 45 4.83 15.03 3.68
N HIS A 46 4.12 15.77 4.54
CA HIS A 46 4.06 15.46 5.97
C HIS A 46 3.38 14.12 6.24
N SER A 47 2.18 13.88 5.69
CA SER A 47 1.45 12.63 5.91
C SER A 47 2.12 11.46 5.21
N ARG A 48 2.71 11.65 4.01
CA ARG A 48 3.54 10.65 3.36
C ARG A 48 4.76 10.25 4.22
N HIS A 49 5.38 11.21 4.91
CA HIS A 49 6.46 10.94 5.86
C HIS A 49 5.97 10.08 7.03
N LEU A 50 4.78 10.37 7.60
CA LEU A 50 4.19 9.55 8.67
C LEU A 50 3.90 8.12 8.21
N VAL A 51 3.38 7.94 6.99
CA VAL A 51 3.19 6.62 6.37
C VAL A 51 4.50 5.87 6.27
N ALA A 52 5.55 6.51 5.73
CA ALA A 52 6.86 5.92 5.54
C ALA A 52 7.52 5.54 6.89
N GLN A 53 7.38 6.40 7.91
CA GLN A 53 7.89 6.16 9.26
C GLN A 53 7.21 4.92 9.90
N LEU A 54 5.88 4.83 9.82
CA LEU A 54 5.14 3.68 10.34
C LEU A 54 5.51 2.40 9.62
N ALA A 55 5.58 2.45 8.29
CA ALA A 55 5.98 1.32 7.47
C ALA A 55 7.39 0.86 7.82
N TYR A 56 8.36 1.77 7.93
CA TYR A 56 9.74 1.42 8.30
C TYR A 56 9.81 0.67 9.63
N HIS A 57 9.10 1.14 10.66
CA HIS A 57 9.09 0.47 11.96
C HIS A 57 8.53 -0.95 11.91
N LEU A 58 7.57 -1.20 11.03
CA LEU A 58 6.97 -2.52 10.81
C LEU A 58 7.88 -3.43 9.97
N LEU A 59 8.61 -2.85 9.00
CA LEU A 59 9.35 -3.59 7.98
C LEU A 59 10.82 -3.82 8.32
N LYS A 60 11.41 -3.05 9.24
CA LYS A 60 12.86 -3.08 9.51
C LYS A 60 13.42 -4.44 9.98
N SER A 61 12.58 -5.34 10.48
CA SER A 61 12.96 -6.71 10.86
C SER A 61 12.77 -7.75 9.75
N LEU A 62 12.15 -7.37 8.62
CA LEU A 62 11.94 -8.26 7.49
C LEU A 62 13.14 -8.22 6.54
N ASP A 63 13.41 -9.37 5.93
CA ASP A 63 14.47 -9.51 4.94
C ASP A 63 13.87 -9.45 3.53
N PHE A 64 14.04 -8.30 2.88
CA PHE A 64 13.69 -8.05 1.49
C PHE A 64 14.56 -6.96 0.88
N THR A 65 14.77 -7.00 -0.42
CA THR A 65 15.61 -6.06 -1.18
C THR A 65 14.81 -5.17 -2.13
N LEU A 66 13.57 -5.55 -2.41
CA LEU A 66 12.69 -4.88 -3.37
C LEU A 66 11.36 -4.50 -2.73
N ILE A 67 10.87 -3.30 -3.04
CA ILE A 67 9.55 -2.85 -2.63
C ILE A 67 8.81 -2.23 -3.82
N GLY A 68 7.57 -2.65 -4.09
CA GLY A 68 6.81 -2.12 -5.22
C GLY A 68 5.40 -2.66 -5.29
N GLY A 69 4.70 -2.38 -6.37
CA GLY A 69 3.32 -2.83 -6.53
C GLY A 69 2.67 -2.30 -7.80
N LEU A 70 1.36 -2.48 -7.90
CA LEU A 70 0.60 -2.09 -9.09
C LEU A 70 0.47 -0.56 -9.18
N GLU A 71 0.72 0.00 -10.38
CA GLU A 71 0.47 1.42 -10.63
C GLU A 71 -1.01 1.79 -10.38
N ILE A 72 -1.32 2.99 -9.88
CA ILE A 72 -0.49 4.17 -9.53
C ILE A 72 -0.23 4.25 -8.00
N GLY A 73 -1.11 3.73 -7.16
CA GLY A 73 -1.10 3.89 -5.70
C GLY A 73 0.20 3.41 -5.04
N ALA A 74 0.78 2.34 -5.55
CA ALA A 74 2.02 1.76 -5.03
C ALA A 74 3.24 2.67 -5.24
N ILE A 75 3.29 3.50 -6.29
CA ILE A 75 4.50 4.27 -6.64
C ILE A 75 4.91 5.24 -5.53
N PRO A 76 4.07 6.22 -5.10
CA PRO A 76 4.46 7.16 -4.05
C PRO A 76 4.68 6.47 -2.70
N LEU A 77 3.99 5.36 -2.45
CA LEU A 77 4.11 4.58 -1.23
C LEU A 77 5.48 3.87 -1.17
N ALA A 78 5.82 3.08 -2.19
CA ALA A 78 7.09 2.36 -2.27
C ALA A 78 8.28 3.31 -2.23
N THR A 79 8.26 4.40 -3.01
CA THR A 79 9.31 5.41 -3.04
C THR A 79 9.48 6.08 -1.67
N GLY A 80 8.38 6.50 -1.03
CA GLY A 80 8.45 7.13 0.28
C GLY A 80 9.00 6.21 1.37
N ILE A 81 8.64 4.93 1.35
CA ILE A 81 9.15 3.93 2.31
C ILE A 81 10.63 3.65 2.06
N SER A 82 11.04 3.48 0.80
CA SER A 82 12.43 3.26 0.40
C SER A 82 13.32 4.42 0.84
N ASP A 83 12.93 5.66 0.53
CA ASP A 83 13.66 6.88 0.90
C ASP A 83 13.78 7.03 2.42
N TYR A 84 12.71 6.73 3.16
CA TYR A 84 12.74 6.77 4.62
C TYR A 84 13.68 5.70 5.18
N GLY A 85 13.58 4.47 4.66
CA GLY A 85 14.43 3.34 5.08
C GLY A 85 15.91 3.64 4.91
N TYR A 86 16.31 4.16 3.75
CA TYR A 86 17.68 4.54 3.46
C TYR A 86 18.22 5.66 4.37
N ARG A 87 17.39 6.67 4.66
CA ARG A 87 17.77 7.74 5.60
C ARG A 87 17.91 7.24 7.03
N ALA A 88 17.07 6.31 7.46
CA ALA A 88 17.10 5.76 8.81
C ALA A 88 18.24 4.74 8.99
N ASP A 89 18.55 3.98 7.96
CA ASP A 89 19.60 2.97 7.93
C ASP A 89 20.16 2.85 6.51
N PRO A 90 21.29 3.51 6.17
CA PRO A 90 21.87 3.49 4.83
C PRO A 90 22.30 2.11 4.32
N GLN A 91 22.38 1.10 5.18
CA GLN A 91 22.63 -0.28 4.79
C GLN A 91 21.37 -0.95 4.19
N ARG A 92 20.20 -0.33 4.34
CA ARG A 92 18.91 -0.80 3.79
C ARG A 92 18.60 -0.10 2.48
N GLU A 93 19.15 -0.60 1.41
CA GLU A 93 18.85 -0.13 0.06
C GLU A 93 17.70 -0.92 -0.55
N TRP A 94 16.45 -0.59 -0.14
CA TRP A 94 15.25 -1.19 -0.71
C TRP A 94 14.98 -0.56 -2.08
N ARG A 95 15.36 -1.25 -3.16
CA ARG A 95 15.10 -0.79 -4.52
C ARG A 95 13.62 -0.85 -4.86
N THR A 96 13.13 0.12 -5.61
CA THR A 96 11.72 0.16 -5.99
C THR A 96 11.48 -0.52 -7.35
N PHE A 97 10.31 -1.13 -7.50
CA PHE A 97 9.79 -1.61 -8.77
C PHE A 97 8.32 -1.23 -8.95
N VAL A 98 7.84 -1.19 -10.18
CA VAL A 98 6.46 -0.87 -10.50
C VAL A 98 5.90 -1.96 -11.41
N VAL A 99 4.73 -2.48 -11.04
CA VAL A 99 3.94 -3.37 -11.89
C VAL A 99 2.93 -2.52 -12.66
N ARG A 100 2.95 -2.62 -13.98
CA ARG A 100 2.02 -1.93 -14.87
C ARG A 100 0.68 -2.65 -14.93
N LYS A 101 -0.40 -1.92 -15.15
CA LYS A 101 -1.73 -2.52 -15.39
C LYS A 101 -1.79 -3.26 -16.73
N GLN A 102 -0.99 -2.80 -17.70
CA GLN A 102 -0.87 -3.40 -19.03
C GLN A 102 0.61 -3.42 -19.47
N PRO A 103 1.04 -4.43 -20.21
CA PRO A 103 2.37 -4.43 -20.81
C PRO A 103 2.60 -3.20 -21.70
N LYS A 104 3.85 -2.84 -21.91
CA LYS A 104 4.22 -1.80 -22.89
C LYS A 104 3.88 -2.26 -24.32
N ASP A 105 3.25 -1.38 -25.10
CA ASP A 105 3.00 -1.61 -26.52
C ASP A 105 4.28 -1.61 -27.37
N HIS A 106 5.40 -1.09 -26.82
CA HIS A 106 6.68 -0.93 -27.49
C HIS A 106 7.84 -1.47 -26.63
N GLY A 107 8.89 -1.99 -27.27
CA GLY A 107 10.07 -2.57 -26.64
C GLY A 107 9.86 -4.03 -26.22
N LEU A 108 10.39 -4.45 -25.06
CA LEU A 108 10.36 -5.84 -24.60
C LEU A 108 9.01 -6.28 -23.98
N GLY A 109 7.94 -5.48 -24.07
CA GLY A 109 6.64 -5.83 -23.50
C GLY A 109 6.63 -6.05 -21.98
N LYS A 110 7.58 -5.45 -21.26
CA LYS A 110 7.77 -5.70 -19.82
C LYS A 110 6.57 -5.18 -19.02
N LEU A 111 6.09 -6.04 -18.12
CA LEU A 111 5.04 -5.71 -17.15
C LEU A 111 5.62 -5.05 -15.90
N ILE A 112 6.92 -5.26 -15.60
CA ILE A 112 7.61 -4.69 -14.44
C ILE A 112 8.68 -3.69 -14.90
N GLU A 113 8.68 -2.52 -14.29
CA GLU A 113 9.71 -1.48 -14.39
C GLU A 113 10.56 -1.51 -13.13
N GLY A 114 11.87 -1.31 -13.30
CA GLY A 114 12.88 -1.36 -12.23
C GLY A 114 13.94 -2.42 -12.49
N THR A 115 14.96 -2.42 -11.62
CA THR A 115 16.03 -3.43 -11.66
C THR A 115 15.68 -4.56 -10.71
N ILE A 116 15.36 -5.72 -11.24
CA ILE A 116 14.97 -6.93 -10.50
C ILE A 116 15.80 -8.12 -10.97
N HIS A 117 16.10 -9.07 -10.06
CA HIS A 117 16.77 -10.30 -10.39
C HIS A 117 16.04 -11.50 -9.80
N PRO A 118 15.93 -12.64 -10.53
CA PRO A 118 15.35 -13.86 -9.99
C PRO A 118 16.01 -14.30 -8.67
N GLY A 119 15.19 -14.74 -7.72
CA GLY A 119 15.62 -15.16 -6.38
C GLY A 119 15.65 -14.04 -5.34
N GLU A 120 15.49 -12.78 -5.74
CA GLU A 120 15.38 -11.67 -4.78
C GLU A 120 14.02 -11.68 -4.08
N THR A 121 14.02 -11.25 -2.80
CA THR A 121 12.80 -11.11 -2.01
C THR A 121 12.19 -9.72 -2.20
N ALA A 122 10.90 -9.68 -2.49
CA ALA A 122 10.14 -8.45 -2.73
C ALA A 122 8.95 -8.30 -1.77
N LEU A 123 8.76 -7.09 -1.26
CA LEU A 123 7.55 -6.66 -0.58
C LEU A 123 6.61 -6.01 -1.59
N VAL A 124 5.38 -6.50 -1.71
CA VAL A 124 4.35 -5.83 -2.51
C VAL A 124 3.56 -4.85 -1.67
N VAL A 125 3.25 -3.67 -2.24
CA VAL A 125 2.53 -2.61 -1.52
C VAL A 125 1.33 -2.10 -2.33
N ASP A 126 0.29 -1.68 -1.62
CA ASP A 126 -0.85 -0.96 -2.19
C ASP A 126 -1.36 0.08 -1.16
N ASP A 127 -2.14 1.03 -1.62
CA ASP A 127 -2.66 2.08 -0.73
C ASP A 127 -3.84 1.60 0.12
N VAL A 128 -4.81 0.89 -0.45
CA VAL A 128 -6.02 0.43 0.25
C VAL A 128 -6.31 -1.03 -0.07
N LEU A 129 -6.51 -1.85 0.97
CA LEU A 129 -7.03 -3.20 0.80
C LEU A 129 -8.55 -3.21 0.79
N THR A 130 -9.12 -3.75 -0.28
CA THR A 130 -10.52 -4.20 -0.36
C THR A 130 -10.54 -5.71 -0.59
N THR A 131 -10.59 -6.16 -1.83
CA THR A 131 -10.50 -7.59 -2.20
C THR A 131 -9.07 -8.11 -2.31
N GLY A 132 -8.06 -7.25 -2.28
CA GLY A 132 -6.66 -7.61 -2.46
C GLY A 132 -6.21 -7.78 -3.91
N GLY A 133 -7.09 -7.53 -4.88
CA GLY A 133 -6.81 -7.79 -6.30
C GLY A 133 -5.57 -7.08 -6.86
N SER A 134 -5.26 -5.86 -6.40
CA SER A 134 -4.05 -5.14 -6.83
C SER A 134 -2.77 -5.78 -6.28
N LEU A 135 -2.76 -6.13 -4.97
CA LEU A 135 -1.63 -6.81 -4.35
C LEU A 135 -1.39 -8.19 -4.97
N ILE A 136 -2.46 -8.96 -5.23
CA ILE A 136 -2.39 -10.27 -5.87
C ILE A 136 -1.77 -10.15 -7.25
N LYS A 137 -2.28 -9.24 -8.11
CA LYS A 137 -1.71 -9.01 -9.44
C LYS A 137 -0.23 -8.60 -9.39
N ALA A 138 0.13 -7.75 -8.42
CA ALA A 138 1.51 -7.35 -8.24
C ALA A 138 2.41 -8.53 -7.82
N ALA A 139 1.94 -9.37 -6.89
CA ALA A 139 2.65 -10.54 -6.44
C ALA A 139 2.80 -11.60 -7.55
N GLU A 140 1.75 -11.86 -8.33
CA GLU A 140 1.79 -12.78 -9.46
C GLU A 140 2.78 -12.31 -10.52
N ALA A 141 2.74 -11.02 -10.89
CA ALA A 141 3.69 -10.44 -11.83
C ALA A 141 5.14 -10.53 -11.34
N ALA A 142 5.38 -10.24 -10.06
CA ALA A 142 6.68 -10.33 -9.43
C ALA A 142 7.20 -11.79 -9.40
N ARG A 143 6.36 -12.73 -8.96
CA ARG A 143 6.68 -14.16 -8.93
C ARG A 143 6.94 -14.73 -10.33
N ALA A 144 6.21 -14.26 -11.35
CA ALA A 144 6.47 -14.65 -12.75
C ALA A 144 7.84 -14.21 -13.27
N GLN A 145 8.48 -13.22 -12.63
CA GLN A 145 9.86 -12.79 -12.89
C GLN A 145 10.88 -13.47 -11.94
N GLY A 146 10.45 -14.46 -11.18
CA GLY A 146 11.31 -15.21 -10.26
C GLY A 146 11.55 -14.55 -8.92
N LEU A 147 10.81 -13.49 -8.55
CA LEU A 147 10.90 -12.87 -7.23
C LEU A 147 10.17 -13.71 -6.17
N ILE A 148 10.68 -13.68 -4.94
CA ILE A 148 10.06 -14.29 -3.78
C ILE A 148 9.18 -13.24 -3.12
N VAL A 149 7.85 -13.47 -3.04
CA VAL A 149 6.89 -12.55 -2.42
C VAL A 149 6.13 -13.29 -1.32
N THR A 150 6.35 -12.89 -0.08
CA THR A 150 5.72 -13.49 1.12
C THR A 150 4.94 -12.48 1.95
N HIS A 151 5.14 -11.18 1.72
CA HIS A 151 4.51 -10.12 2.49
C HIS A 151 3.90 -9.06 1.57
N GLY A 152 2.78 -8.49 2.02
CA GLY A 152 2.14 -7.34 1.40
C GLY A 152 1.83 -6.26 2.43
N LEU A 153 2.07 -4.98 2.11
CA LEU A 153 1.77 -3.87 2.99
C LEU A 153 0.69 -2.97 2.36
N VAL A 154 -0.24 -2.51 3.20
CA VAL A 154 -1.23 -1.50 2.81
C VAL A 154 -1.28 -0.36 3.82
N VAL A 155 -1.61 0.84 3.35
CA VAL A 155 -1.83 1.97 4.26
C VAL A 155 -3.11 1.75 5.06
N VAL A 156 -4.21 1.38 4.41
CA VAL A 156 -5.49 1.12 5.07
C VAL A 156 -6.05 -0.24 4.67
N ASP A 157 -6.29 -1.09 5.66
CA ASP A 157 -7.10 -2.29 5.50
C ASP A 157 -8.56 -1.96 5.83
N ARG A 158 -9.44 -2.08 4.84
CA ARG A 158 -10.88 -1.83 5.04
C ARG A 158 -11.58 -2.92 5.82
N SER A 159 -11.05 -4.14 5.81
CA SER A 159 -11.60 -5.33 6.50
C SER A 159 -13.08 -5.65 6.17
N GLU A 160 -13.60 -5.07 5.09
CA GLU A 160 -15.01 -5.21 4.66
C GLU A 160 -15.21 -6.35 3.66
N ASP A 161 -14.11 -6.88 3.09
CA ASP A 161 -14.10 -7.89 2.05
C ASP A 161 -13.11 -9.03 2.38
N GLU A 162 -13.06 -10.03 1.52
CA GLU A 162 -12.22 -11.23 1.68
C GLU A 162 -10.72 -10.98 1.38
N GLY A 163 -10.27 -9.72 1.34
CA GLY A 163 -8.91 -9.36 0.93
C GLY A 163 -7.81 -10.07 1.72
N LYS A 164 -7.98 -10.20 3.04
CA LYS A 164 -7.03 -10.96 3.88
C LYS A 164 -6.99 -12.45 3.55
N SER A 165 -8.15 -13.06 3.39
CA SER A 165 -8.23 -14.49 3.06
C SER A 165 -7.69 -14.77 1.67
N ASN A 166 -7.95 -13.90 0.71
CA ASN A 166 -7.43 -14.01 -0.65
C ASN A 166 -5.89 -13.95 -0.68
N LEU A 167 -5.29 -13.04 0.11
CA LEU A 167 -3.83 -12.94 0.24
C LEU A 167 -3.25 -14.16 0.96
N ALA A 168 -3.91 -14.64 2.02
CA ALA A 168 -3.46 -15.83 2.76
C ALA A 168 -3.46 -17.09 1.88
N GLN A 169 -4.44 -17.23 0.95
CA GLN A 169 -4.47 -18.34 -0.03
C GLN A 169 -3.28 -18.30 -1.01
N MET A 170 -2.64 -17.14 -1.13
CA MET A 170 -1.43 -16.94 -1.93
C MET A 170 -0.15 -16.94 -1.11
N ASP A 171 -0.19 -17.40 0.14
CA ASP A 171 0.93 -17.35 1.07
C ASP A 171 1.53 -15.94 1.23
N ILE A 172 0.67 -14.92 1.23
CA ILE A 172 1.07 -13.53 1.46
C ILE A 172 0.54 -13.05 2.81
N GLN A 173 1.46 -12.75 3.73
CA GLN A 173 1.13 -12.13 5.01
C GLN A 173 0.86 -10.64 4.81
N LEU A 174 -0.34 -10.19 5.20
CA LEU A 174 -0.73 -8.78 5.13
C LEU A 174 -0.21 -7.99 6.33
N LEU A 175 0.35 -6.83 6.07
CA LEU A 175 0.87 -5.85 7.04
C LEU A 175 0.14 -4.51 6.86
N PRO A 176 -1.00 -4.27 7.52
CA PRO A 176 -1.69 -2.98 7.43
C PRO A 176 -1.09 -1.96 8.39
N LEU A 177 -0.98 -0.69 7.97
CA LEU A 177 -0.60 0.42 8.85
C LEU A 177 -1.78 0.88 9.69
N LEU A 178 -2.97 0.96 9.09
CA LEU A 178 -4.23 1.33 9.71
C LEU A 178 -5.33 0.36 9.28
N THR A 179 -6.38 0.29 10.10
CA THR A 179 -7.65 -0.34 9.73
C THR A 179 -8.72 0.74 9.52
N LEU A 180 -9.78 0.41 8.76
CA LEU A 180 -10.94 1.27 8.62
C LEU A 180 -11.57 1.58 9.99
N GLU A 181 -11.59 0.60 10.91
CA GLU A 181 -12.14 0.78 12.24
C GLU A 181 -11.38 1.83 13.06
N GLU A 182 -10.06 1.89 12.95
CA GLU A 182 -9.25 2.92 13.62
C GLU A 182 -9.55 4.32 13.08
N LEU A 183 -9.83 4.46 11.78
CA LEU A 183 -10.26 5.72 11.19
C LEU A 183 -11.66 6.14 11.68
N ARG A 184 -12.58 5.19 11.85
CA ARG A 184 -13.95 5.44 12.32
C ARG A 184 -14.02 5.87 13.77
N GLN A 185 -13.21 5.27 14.64
CA GLN A 185 -13.23 5.53 16.09
C GLN A 185 -12.64 6.88 16.48
N THR A 186 -11.89 7.51 15.60
CA THR A 186 -11.30 8.83 15.86
C THR A 186 -12.28 9.91 15.37
N PRO A 187 -12.88 10.71 16.24
CA PRO A 187 -13.79 11.76 15.79
C PRO A 187 -13.05 12.77 14.91
N PRO A 188 -13.71 13.31 13.86
CA PRO A 188 -13.13 14.38 13.09
C PRO A 188 -12.87 15.57 14.01
N PHE A 189 -11.72 16.23 13.84
CA PHE A 189 -11.47 17.48 14.55
C PHE A 189 -12.55 18.48 14.18
N VAL A 190 -13.37 18.87 15.17
CA VAL A 190 -14.24 20.04 15.05
C VAL A 190 -13.30 21.25 14.98
N ARG A 191 -13.34 21.98 13.85
CA ARG A 191 -12.65 23.26 13.69
C ARG A 191 -13.37 24.34 14.50
#